data_286718f4c978c8323c53fc8198e3002a
#
_entry.id   286718f4c978c8323c53fc8198e3002a
#
_cell.length_a   1.000
_cell.length_b   1.000
_cell.length_c   1.000
_cell.angle_alpha   90.00
_cell.angle_beta   90.00
_cell.angle_gamma   90.00
#
_symmetry.space_group_name_H-M   'P 1'
#
loop_
_entity.id
_entity.type
_entity.pdbx_description
1 polymer ?
#
loop_
_entity_poly.entity_id
_entity_poly.type
_entity_poly.pdbx_seq_one_letter_code
_entity_poly.pdbx_strand_id
1 'polypeptide(L)'
;MNIWSLEKYLESSNQEKFEYFINTLFATNRTPKYWVNWEKVERNSRKIEISLNTLNYLVQKKNIKEEAKKLFLEQPKLLECIPILLASRDKKIGVFSYTGMSDFNVLELNFEKPNLNNIDKYLQFIENTGLFTFLSQEVNSSLVDYVFGVEVGLDTNGRKNRSGEQNELILEMYLKKLISEKPQLEYSTQATGKWIEENWNIVVPEVLDSNSKGGRRYDGAVFNKENGSVTIIETNFYNGGGSKLKSVAGEFSSIYETSLRDADNIKFVWLSDGLGWLSAKNPMREAFDVIPTIINLHMLKDGYMKKIIEMDKKNLQQFSLDN
;
A
#
# COMPACT_ATOMS: atom_id res chain seq x y z
N MET A 1 -19.55 -2.55 25.58
CA MET A 1 -19.60 -3.81 24.82
C MET A 1 -18.89 -4.85 25.67
N ASN A 2 -19.48 -6.03 25.90
CA ASN A 2 -18.80 -7.09 26.65
C ASN A 2 -17.64 -7.62 25.80
N ILE A 3 -16.44 -7.61 26.36
CA ILE A 3 -15.23 -8.19 25.73
C ILE A 3 -15.36 -9.71 25.83
N TRP A 4 -15.29 -10.40 24.69
CA TRP A 4 -15.26 -11.85 24.65
C TRP A 4 -13.84 -12.37 24.91
N SER A 5 -13.72 -13.53 25.54
CA SER A 5 -12.44 -14.26 25.53
C SER A 5 -12.26 -14.97 24.18
N LEU A 6 -11.00 -15.35 23.84
CA LEU A 6 -10.77 -16.14 22.63
C LEU A 6 -11.52 -17.46 22.66
N GLU A 7 -11.57 -18.12 23.80
CA GLU A 7 -12.25 -19.39 23.99
C GLU A 7 -13.77 -19.24 23.65
N LYS A 8 -14.41 -18.24 24.25
CA LYS A 8 -15.81 -17.91 23.92
C LYS A 8 -15.99 -17.60 22.44
N TYR A 9 -15.07 -16.86 21.84
CA TYR A 9 -15.13 -16.53 20.41
C TYR A 9 -15.04 -17.80 19.55
N LEU A 10 -14.11 -18.70 19.84
CA LEU A 10 -13.94 -19.94 19.07
C LEU A 10 -15.09 -20.92 19.22
N GLU A 11 -15.70 -20.96 20.41
CA GLU A 11 -16.88 -21.79 20.72
C GLU A 11 -18.22 -21.25 20.16
N SER A 12 -18.25 -19.97 19.78
CA SER A 12 -19.45 -19.36 19.21
C SER A 12 -19.69 -19.81 17.78
N SER A 13 -20.94 -19.77 17.33
CA SER A 13 -21.30 -20.04 15.94
C SER A 13 -20.64 -19.03 14.98
N ASN A 14 -20.48 -19.42 13.72
CA ASN A 14 -19.87 -18.53 12.68
C ASN A 14 -20.66 -17.21 12.54
N GLN A 15 -21.98 -17.25 12.69
CA GLN A 15 -22.82 -16.05 12.68
C GLN A 15 -22.49 -15.13 13.87
N GLU A 16 -22.34 -15.64 15.06
CA GLU A 16 -21.99 -14.86 16.26
C GLU A 16 -20.58 -14.29 16.18
N LYS A 17 -19.61 -15.08 15.69
CA LYS A 17 -18.24 -14.63 15.41
C LYS A 17 -18.24 -13.44 14.43
N PHE A 18 -18.97 -13.59 13.33
CA PHE A 18 -19.13 -12.53 12.33
C PHE A 18 -19.77 -11.27 12.93
N GLU A 19 -20.84 -11.40 13.71
CA GLU A 19 -21.50 -10.27 14.37
C GLU A 19 -20.57 -9.56 15.36
N TYR A 20 -19.83 -10.32 16.16
CA TYR A 20 -18.84 -9.75 17.07
C TYR A 20 -17.74 -9.00 16.31
N PHE A 21 -17.22 -9.59 15.23
CA PHE A 21 -16.23 -8.95 14.36
C PHE A 21 -16.76 -7.64 13.78
N ILE A 22 -17.94 -7.63 13.17
CA ILE A 22 -18.53 -6.43 12.54
C ILE A 22 -18.80 -5.32 13.56
N ASN A 23 -19.25 -5.68 14.76
CA ASN A 23 -19.59 -4.72 15.82
C ASN A 23 -18.35 -4.14 16.53
N THR A 24 -17.17 -4.71 16.31
CA THR A 24 -15.92 -4.28 16.96
C THR A 24 -14.90 -3.70 15.98
N LEU A 25 -15.29 -3.43 14.72
CA LEU A 25 -14.43 -2.82 13.73
C LEU A 25 -13.96 -1.40 14.13
N PHE A 26 -12.69 -1.12 13.88
CA PHE A 26 -12.15 0.23 14.02
C PHE A 26 -12.53 1.10 12.81
N ALA A 27 -12.88 2.34 13.08
CA ALA A 27 -13.20 3.30 12.02
C ALA A 27 -11.95 3.76 11.23
N THR A 28 -10.76 3.61 11.81
CA THR A 28 -9.51 4.07 11.20
C THR A 28 -8.29 3.39 11.82
N ASN A 29 -7.28 3.14 11.01
CA ASN A 29 -5.93 2.78 11.42
C ASN A 29 -4.91 3.93 11.17
N ARG A 30 -5.40 5.14 10.87
CA ARG A 30 -4.57 6.27 10.47
C ARG A 30 -3.80 6.83 11.64
N THR A 31 -2.48 6.84 11.51
CA THR A 31 -1.56 7.54 12.42
C THR A 31 -1.32 8.99 11.94
N PRO A 32 -0.70 9.87 12.74
CA PRO A 32 -0.31 11.21 12.26
C PRO A 32 0.53 11.19 10.98
N LYS A 33 1.35 10.15 10.77
CA LYS A 33 2.18 9.98 9.55
C LYS A 33 1.39 9.59 8.30
N TYR A 34 0.13 9.23 8.44
CA TYR A 34 -0.75 8.90 7.31
C TYR A 34 -0.94 10.08 6.35
N TRP A 35 -0.98 11.32 6.86
CA TRP A 35 -1.45 12.48 6.11
C TRP A 35 -0.46 12.99 5.07
N VAL A 36 0.75 13.34 5.49
CA VAL A 36 1.82 13.86 4.62
C VAL A 36 3.17 13.37 5.14
N ASN A 37 4.01 12.90 4.24
CA ASN A 37 5.40 12.62 4.54
C ASN A 37 6.24 13.90 4.28
N TRP A 38 6.29 14.78 5.28
CA TRP A 38 6.97 16.07 5.19
C TRP A 38 8.44 15.95 4.82
N GLU A 39 9.16 14.98 5.37
CA GLU A 39 10.57 14.74 5.07
C GLU A 39 10.79 14.41 3.58
N LYS A 40 9.88 13.62 2.99
CA LYS A 40 9.92 13.28 1.57
C LYS A 40 9.60 14.50 0.69
N VAL A 41 8.59 15.27 1.06
CA VAL A 41 8.18 16.49 0.35
C VAL A 41 9.32 17.49 0.34
N GLU A 42 9.89 17.79 1.50
CA GLU A 42 11.01 18.71 1.65
C GLU A 42 12.25 18.26 0.86
N ARG A 43 12.63 17.00 1.01
CA ARG A 43 13.77 16.42 0.27
C ARG A 43 13.59 16.53 -1.25
N ASN A 44 12.39 16.29 -1.76
CA ASN A 44 12.11 16.35 -3.20
C ASN A 44 12.17 17.81 -3.70
N SER A 45 11.58 18.74 -2.97
CA SER A 45 11.57 20.17 -3.33
C SER A 45 12.98 20.77 -3.30
N ARG A 46 13.78 20.48 -2.27
CA ARG A 46 15.15 20.99 -2.13
C ARG A 46 16.10 20.52 -3.25
N LYS A 47 15.88 19.32 -3.80
CA LYS A 47 16.73 18.80 -4.90
C LYS A 47 16.75 19.69 -6.15
N ILE A 48 15.66 20.40 -6.40
CA ILE A 48 15.46 21.21 -7.61
C ILE A 48 15.26 22.69 -7.31
N GLU A 49 15.45 23.11 -6.07
CA GLU A 49 15.23 24.48 -5.59
C GLU A 49 15.97 25.52 -6.43
N ILE A 50 17.27 25.30 -6.72
CA ILE A 50 18.08 26.21 -7.54
C ILE A 50 17.49 26.35 -8.96
N SER A 51 17.09 25.23 -9.56
CA SER A 51 16.48 25.23 -10.89
C SER A 51 15.12 25.95 -10.91
N LEU A 52 14.31 25.77 -9.88
CA LEU A 52 13.04 26.47 -9.74
C LEU A 52 13.23 27.97 -9.53
N ASN A 53 14.22 28.37 -8.73
CA ASN A 53 14.59 29.78 -8.57
C ASN A 53 15.06 30.40 -9.88
N THR A 54 15.78 29.67 -10.71
CA THR A 54 16.15 30.14 -12.06
C THR A 54 14.92 30.25 -12.96
N LEU A 55 14.02 29.28 -12.90
CA LEU A 55 12.77 29.31 -13.69
C LEU A 55 11.79 30.42 -13.25
N ASN A 56 11.91 30.95 -12.03
CA ASN A 56 11.17 32.16 -11.62
C ASN A 56 11.38 33.34 -12.56
N TYR A 57 12.51 33.38 -13.31
CA TYR A 57 12.75 34.36 -14.36
C TYR A 57 11.62 34.41 -15.41
N LEU A 58 10.97 33.26 -15.67
CA LEU A 58 9.91 33.16 -16.67
C LEU A 58 8.54 33.63 -16.15
N VAL A 59 8.39 33.78 -14.83
CA VAL A 59 7.12 34.21 -14.22
C VAL A 59 6.75 35.61 -14.69
N GLN A 60 5.50 35.80 -15.14
CA GLN A 60 4.93 37.06 -15.63
C GLN A 60 5.62 37.67 -16.88
N LYS A 61 6.41 36.88 -17.62
CA LYS A 61 6.99 37.33 -18.88
C LYS A 61 5.95 37.38 -19.99
N LYS A 62 5.88 38.49 -20.71
CA LYS A 62 4.96 38.65 -21.87
C LYS A 62 5.37 37.77 -23.07
N ASN A 63 6.68 37.67 -23.35
CA ASN A 63 7.24 36.85 -24.42
C ASN A 63 7.81 35.55 -23.85
N ILE A 64 7.03 34.85 -23.04
CA ILE A 64 7.50 33.69 -22.22
C ILE A 64 8.12 32.60 -23.10
N LYS A 65 7.60 32.32 -24.29
CA LYS A 65 8.08 31.26 -25.17
C LYS A 65 9.48 31.50 -25.68
N GLU A 66 9.74 32.73 -26.13
CA GLU A 66 11.08 33.17 -26.62
C GLU A 66 12.08 33.20 -25.46
N GLU A 67 11.68 33.72 -24.30
CA GLU A 67 12.54 33.75 -23.11
C GLU A 67 12.85 32.36 -22.60
N ALA A 68 11.88 31.47 -22.60
CA ALA A 68 12.06 30.06 -22.24
C ALA A 68 12.99 29.34 -23.21
N LYS A 69 12.87 29.60 -24.54
CA LYS A 69 13.76 29.02 -25.54
C LYS A 69 15.20 29.40 -25.26
N LYS A 70 15.46 30.68 -25.02
CA LYS A 70 16.83 31.19 -24.71
C LYS A 70 17.36 30.51 -23.45
N LEU A 71 16.55 30.52 -22.37
CA LEU A 71 16.92 29.98 -21.07
C LEU A 71 17.24 28.49 -21.13
N PHE A 72 16.41 27.68 -21.83
CA PHE A 72 16.62 26.24 -21.95
C PHE A 72 17.82 25.88 -22.86
N LEU A 73 18.13 26.70 -23.86
CA LEU A 73 19.34 26.53 -24.68
C LEU A 73 20.61 26.83 -23.88
N GLU A 74 20.59 27.84 -22.99
CA GLU A 74 21.71 28.18 -22.11
C GLU A 74 21.82 27.17 -20.93
N GLN A 75 20.69 26.72 -20.38
CA GLN A 75 20.64 25.85 -19.23
C GLN A 75 19.68 24.66 -19.45
N PRO A 76 20.06 23.65 -20.23
CA PRO A 76 19.20 22.53 -20.62
C PRO A 76 18.63 21.75 -19.44
N LYS A 77 19.36 21.73 -18.33
CA LYS A 77 18.96 21.02 -17.10
C LYS A 77 17.65 21.55 -16.51
N LEU A 78 17.25 22.77 -16.81
CA LEU A 78 15.99 23.35 -16.35
C LEU A 78 14.77 22.62 -16.90
N LEU A 79 14.89 21.98 -18.06
CA LEU A 79 13.84 21.14 -18.63
C LEU A 79 13.45 19.98 -17.72
N GLU A 80 14.37 19.50 -16.86
CA GLU A 80 14.08 18.44 -15.88
C GLU A 80 12.98 18.84 -14.87
N CYS A 81 12.74 20.14 -14.70
CA CYS A 81 11.72 20.65 -13.79
C CYS A 81 10.32 20.77 -14.43
N ILE A 82 10.20 20.64 -15.75
CA ILE A 82 8.90 20.80 -16.43
C ILE A 82 7.86 19.76 -15.97
N PRO A 83 8.19 18.47 -15.85
CA PRO A 83 7.22 17.48 -15.37
C PRO A 83 6.64 17.82 -14.00
N ILE A 84 7.44 18.24 -13.03
CA ILE A 84 6.94 18.56 -11.70
C ILE A 84 6.05 19.81 -11.68
N LEU A 85 6.30 20.77 -12.57
CA LEU A 85 5.40 21.92 -12.74
C LEU A 85 4.03 21.51 -13.29
N LEU A 86 3.93 20.33 -13.92
CA LEU A 86 2.71 19.68 -14.38
C LEU A 86 2.19 18.61 -13.39
N ALA A 87 2.65 18.65 -12.15
CA ALA A 87 2.32 17.66 -11.11
C ALA A 87 2.63 16.21 -11.50
N SER A 88 3.66 15.97 -12.33
CA SER A 88 4.16 14.65 -12.69
C SER A 88 5.60 14.46 -12.21
N ARG A 89 5.97 13.21 -11.90
CA ARG A 89 7.33 12.78 -11.62
C ARG A 89 7.94 11.99 -12.78
N ASP A 90 7.22 11.86 -13.88
CA ASP A 90 7.65 11.11 -15.05
C ASP A 90 8.76 11.88 -15.77
N LYS A 91 9.92 11.26 -15.90
CA LYS A 91 11.07 11.85 -16.59
C LYS A 91 11.00 11.67 -18.11
N LYS A 92 10.20 10.74 -18.57
CA LYS A 92 9.88 10.51 -19.99
C LYS A 92 8.38 10.59 -20.14
N ILE A 93 7.91 11.44 -21.02
CA ILE A 93 6.49 11.69 -21.23
C ILE A 93 6.17 11.38 -22.69
N GLY A 94 5.28 10.39 -22.88
CA GLY A 94 4.66 10.13 -24.17
C GLY A 94 3.41 10.99 -24.34
N VAL A 95 3.34 11.76 -25.40
CA VAL A 95 2.20 12.60 -25.72
C VAL A 95 1.56 12.14 -27.01
N PHE A 96 0.29 11.80 -26.92
CA PHE A 96 -0.49 11.46 -28.10
C PHE A 96 -0.76 12.75 -28.92
N SER A 97 -0.31 12.75 -30.16
CA SER A 97 -0.56 13.84 -31.10
C SER A 97 -1.58 13.40 -32.14
N TYR A 98 -2.62 14.19 -32.30
CA TYR A 98 -3.72 13.96 -33.22
C TYR A 98 -3.74 15.08 -34.26
N THR A 99 -3.38 14.75 -35.50
CA THR A 99 -3.29 15.73 -36.59
C THR A 99 -4.39 15.60 -37.65
N GLY A 100 -5.25 14.58 -37.51
CA GLY A 100 -6.38 14.31 -38.41
C GLY A 100 -7.04 12.97 -38.17
N MET A 101 -8.14 12.66 -38.90
CA MET A 101 -8.98 11.48 -38.67
C MET A 101 -8.23 10.11 -38.71
N SER A 102 -7.04 10.05 -39.26
CA SER A 102 -6.26 8.80 -39.43
C SER A 102 -4.76 8.96 -39.17
N ASP A 103 -4.30 10.10 -38.67
CA ASP A 103 -2.89 10.36 -38.42
C ASP A 103 -2.63 10.54 -36.93
N PHE A 104 -2.19 9.44 -36.31
CA PHE A 104 -1.90 9.36 -34.89
C PHE A 104 -0.40 9.15 -34.70
N ASN A 105 0.20 10.04 -33.92
CA ASN A 105 1.60 9.92 -33.55
C ASN A 105 1.79 10.03 -32.05
N VAL A 106 2.75 9.33 -31.51
CA VAL A 106 3.20 9.50 -30.13
C VAL A 106 4.51 10.29 -30.15
N LEU A 107 4.51 11.46 -29.53
CA LEU A 107 5.71 12.24 -29.29
C LEU A 107 6.29 11.84 -27.94
N GLU A 108 7.48 11.25 -27.94
CA GLU A 108 8.24 10.98 -26.70
C GLU A 108 9.19 12.13 -26.38
N LEU A 109 9.05 12.68 -25.19
CA LEU A 109 9.92 13.73 -24.65
C LEU A 109 10.67 13.19 -23.43
N ASN A 110 11.99 13.28 -23.49
CA ASN A 110 12.87 12.87 -22.39
C ASN A 110 13.37 14.11 -21.64
N PHE A 111 12.82 14.36 -20.46
CA PHE A 111 13.17 15.49 -19.60
C PHE A 111 14.39 15.22 -18.71
N GLU A 112 14.82 13.98 -18.55
CA GLU A 112 16.06 13.64 -17.83
C GLU A 112 17.32 13.87 -18.70
N LYS A 113 17.19 13.63 -20.02
CA LYS A 113 18.26 13.83 -21.01
C LYS A 113 17.66 14.53 -22.24
N PRO A 114 17.37 15.82 -22.14
CA PRO A 114 16.69 16.53 -23.20
C PRO A 114 17.57 16.64 -24.46
N ASN A 115 16.95 16.40 -25.63
CA ASN A 115 17.58 16.59 -26.91
C ASN A 115 17.30 18.02 -27.44
N LEU A 116 18.29 18.90 -27.32
CA LEU A 116 18.16 20.32 -27.72
C LEU A 116 17.93 20.54 -29.20
N ASN A 117 18.29 19.58 -30.07
CA ASN A 117 17.95 19.67 -31.50
C ASN A 117 16.43 19.66 -31.73
N ASN A 118 15.66 19.19 -30.74
CA ASN A 118 14.21 19.14 -30.75
C ASN A 118 13.58 20.15 -29.76
N ILE A 119 14.29 21.24 -29.41
CA ILE A 119 13.81 22.19 -28.40
C ILE A 119 12.40 22.71 -28.69
N ASP A 120 12.05 22.92 -29.95
CA ASP A 120 10.74 23.41 -30.36
C ASP A 120 9.62 22.40 -30.01
N LYS A 121 9.89 21.09 -29.97
CA LYS A 121 8.92 20.09 -29.51
C LYS A 121 8.64 20.19 -28.01
N TYR A 122 9.67 20.49 -27.20
CA TYR A 122 9.49 20.76 -25.77
C TYR A 122 8.67 22.02 -25.54
N LEU A 123 8.98 23.10 -26.27
CA LEU A 123 8.26 24.36 -26.16
C LEU A 123 6.80 24.21 -26.59
N GLN A 124 6.54 23.47 -27.66
CA GLN A 124 5.18 23.17 -28.11
C GLN A 124 4.42 22.33 -27.07
N PHE A 125 5.05 21.35 -26.46
CA PHE A 125 4.47 20.57 -25.36
C PHE A 125 4.10 21.48 -24.20
N ILE A 126 5.03 22.32 -23.72
CA ILE A 126 4.81 23.26 -22.62
C ILE A 126 3.67 24.22 -22.93
N GLU A 127 3.57 24.71 -24.15
CA GLU A 127 2.49 25.59 -24.63
C GLU A 127 1.16 24.85 -24.65
N ASN A 128 1.12 23.65 -25.25
CA ASN A 128 -0.10 22.85 -25.39
C ASN A 128 -0.66 22.37 -24.04
N THR A 129 0.18 22.19 -23.02
CA THR A 129 -0.25 21.88 -21.64
C THR A 129 -0.79 23.09 -20.90
N GLY A 130 -0.70 24.31 -21.48
CA GLY A 130 -1.09 25.54 -20.83
C GLY A 130 -0.09 26.07 -19.79
N LEU A 131 1.09 25.42 -19.63
CA LEU A 131 2.06 25.81 -18.60
C LEU A 131 2.61 27.21 -18.83
N PHE A 132 2.82 27.65 -20.08
CA PHE A 132 3.23 29.02 -20.36
C PHE A 132 2.18 30.05 -19.95
N THR A 133 0.91 29.77 -20.17
CA THR A 133 -0.21 30.63 -19.74
C THR A 133 -0.25 30.71 -18.22
N PHE A 134 -0.13 29.58 -17.55
CA PHE A 134 -0.07 29.49 -16.08
C PHE A 134 1.09 30.33 -15.52
N LEU A 135 2.30 30.17 -16.04
CA LEU A 135 3.48 30.91 -15.58
C LEU A 135 3.39 32.42 -15.83
N SER A 136 2.77 32.82 -16.96
CA SER A 136 2.69 34.24 -17.34
C SER A 136 1.55 35.00 -16.66
N GLN A 137 0.47 34.32 -16.25
CA GLN A 137 -0.77 34.98 -15.83
C GLN A 137 -1.20 34.65 -14.40
N GLU A 138 -0.98 33.40 -13.94
CA GLU A 138 -1.57 32.91 -12.70
C GLU A 138 -0.56 32.85 -11.54
N VAL A 139 0.72 32.67 -11.85
CA VAL A 139 1.77 32.56 -10.81
C VAL A 139 2.13 33.94 -10.28
N ASN A 140 1.84 34.15 -8.98
CA ASN A 140 2.14 35.40 -8.26
C ASN A 140 3.22 35.21 -7.18
N SER A 141 3.73 34.00 -6.99
CA SER A 141 4.69 33.64 -5.95
C SER A 141 5.82 32.78 -6.50
N SER A 142 6.69 32.30 -5.61
CA SER A 142 7.83 31.45 -5.98
C SER A 142 7.38 30.10 -6.54
N LEU A 143 8.04 29.65 -7.62
CA LEU A 143 7.89 28.27 -8.13
C LEU A 143 8.36 27.23 -7.12
N VAL A 144 9.22 27.60 -6.16
CA VAL A 144 9.61 26.72 -5.06
C VAL A 144 8.41 26.42 -4.18
N ASP A 145 7.63 27.44 -3.78
CA ASP A 145 6.44 27.28 -2.98
C ASP A 145 5.33 26.55 -3.72
N TYR A 146 5.17 26.85 -5.01
CA TYR A 146 4.24 26.12 -5.88
C TYR A 146 4.58 24.63 -5.92
N VAL A 147 5.83 24.27 -6.20
CA VAL A 147 6.28 22.87 -6.29
C VAL A 147 6.22 22.18 -4.92
N PHE A 148 6.48 22.89 -3.83
CA PHE A 148 6.26 22.34 -2.48
C PHE A 148 4.81 21.90 -2.30
N GLY A 149 3.84 22.74 -2.67
CA GLY A 149 2.42 22.40 -2.67
C GLY A 149 2.07 21.23 -3.60
N VAL A 150 2.67 21.19 -4.80
CA VAL A 150 2.51 20.08 -5.75
C VAL A 150 3.03 18.77 -5.15
N GLU A 151 4.21 18.78 -4.52
CA GLU A 151 4.77 17.58 -3.85
C GLU A 151 3.88 17.10 -2.69
N VAL A 152 3.28 18.00 -1.92
CA VAL A 152 2.25 17.65 -0.93
C VAL A 152 1.07 16.95 -1.59
N GLY A 153 0.55 17.51 -2.70
CA GLY A 153 -0.54 16.92 -3.46
C GLY A 153 -0.22 15.52 -3.99
N LEU A 154 0.96 15.37 -4.59
CA LEU A 154 1.44 14.08 -5.10
C LEU A 154 1.67 13.05 -3.98
N ASP A 155 2.11 13.51 -2.81
CA ASP A 155 2.29 12.63 -1.65
C ASP A 155 0.94 12.13 -1.11
N THR A 156 -0.13 12.93 -1.18
CA THR A 156 -1.47 12.53 -0.73
C THR A 156 -2.05 11.38 -1.55
N ASN A 157 -1.67 11.23 -2.83
CA ASN A 157 -2.09 10.11 -3.68
C ASN A 157 -1.59 8.75 -3.13
N GLY A 158 -0.49 8.75 -2.37
CA GLY A 158 0.03 7.56 -1.68
C GLY A 158 -0.78 7.11 -0.45
N ARG A 159 -1.83 7.84 -0.03
CA ARG A 159 -2.61 7.50 1.18
C ARG A 159 -3.30 6.14 1.11
N LYS A 160 -3.72 5.70 -0.08
CA LYS A 160 -4.33 4.38 -0.25
C LYS A 160 -3.35 3.25 0.13
N ASN A 161 -2.10 3.38 -0.31
CA ASN A 161 -1.06 2.40 0.01
C ASN A 161 -0.67 2.49 1.49
N ARG A 162 -0.58 3.69 2.04
CA ARG A 162 -0.28 3.89 3.47
C ARG A 162 -1.29 3.25 4.42
N SER A 163 -2.54 3.10 4.03
CA SER A 163 -3.53 2.40 4.86
C SER A 163 -3.17 0.91 5.03
N GLY A 164 -2.70 0.25 3.97
CA GLY A 164 -2.16 -1.11 4.03
C GLY A 164 -0.86 -1.17 4.85
N GLU A 165 0.11 -0.33 4.51
CA GLU A 165 1.40 -0.21 5.22
C GLU A 165 1.21 0.06 6.72
N GLN A 166 0.19 0.86 7.11
CA GLN A 166 -0.12 1.11 8.53
C GLN A 166 -0.59 -0.16 9.25
N ASN A 167 -1.35 -1.02 8.60
CA ASN A 167 -1.81 -2.26 9.23
C ASN A 167 -0.65 -3.26 9.39
N GLU A 168 0.21 -3.37 8.39
CA GLU A 168 1.46 -4.14 8.48
C GLU A 168 2.37 -3.61 9.59
N LEU A 169 2.49 -2.28 9.74
CA LEU A 169 3.26 -1.67 10.82
C LEU A 169 2.65 -1.97 12.20
N ILE A 170 1.33 -1.92 12.35
CA ILE A 170 0.65 -2.29 13.59
C ILE A 170 0.94 -3.75 13.93
N LEU A 171 0.85 -4.65 12.94
CA LEU A 171 1.20 -6.06 13.12
C LEU A 171 2.66 -6.23 13.55
N GLU A 172 3.59 -5.59 12.86
CA GLU A 172 5.02 -5.67 13.19
C GLU A 172 5.32 -5.18 14.61
N MET A 173 4.75 -4.05 15.02
CA MET A 173 4.90 -3.51 16.38
C MET A 173 4.34 -4.48 17.43
N TYR A 174 3.21 -5.11 17.15
CA TYR A 174 2.61 -6.12 18.01
C TYR A 174 3.52 -7.35 18.13
N LEU A 175 4.01 -7.88 17.02
CA LEU A 175 4.92 -9.05 17.00
C LEU A 175 6.23 -8.77 17.72
N LYS A 176 6.85 -7.60 17.50
CA LYS A 176 8.07 -7.17 18.24
C LYS A 176 7.85 -7.21 19.74
N LYS A 177 6.72 -6.67 20.21
CA LYS A 177 6.37 -6.67 21.62
C LYS A 177 6.13 -8.10 22.14
N LEU A 178 5.36 -8.89 21.40
CA LEU A 178 5.06 -10.27 21.77
C LEU A 178 6.33 -11.09 21.97
N ILE A 179 7.28 -10.98 21.04
CA ILE A 179 8.55 -11.75 21.11
C ILE A 179 9.46 -11.26 22.24
N SER A 180 9.45 -9.97 22.54
CA SER A 180 10.17 -9.47 23.72
C SER A 180 9.65 -10.06 25.04
N GLU A 181 8.37 -10.46 25.10
CA GLU A 181 7.75 -11.11 26.26
C GLU A 181 7.84 -12.64 26.21
N LYS A 182 8.08 -13.22 25.03
CA LYS A 182 8.02 -14.68 24.74
C LYS A 182 9.24 -15.13 23.92
N PRO A 183 10.39 -15.37 24.54
CA PRO A 183 11.64 -15.72 23.82
C PRO A 183 11.57 -17.02 23.02
N GLN A 184 10.61 -17.90 23.30
CA GLN A 184 10.37 -19.13 22.54
C GLN A 184 9.75 -18.87 21.16
N LEU A 185 9.29 -17.64 20.88
CA LEU A 185 8.73 -17.27 19.59
C LEU A 185 9.78 -16.57 18.73
N GLU A 186 9.72 -16.83 17.43
CA GLU A 186 10.43 -16.07 16.40
C GLU A 186 9.44 -15.50 15.40
N TYR A 187 9.74 -14.38 14.74
CA TYR A 187 8.89 -13.84 13.69
C TYR A 187 9.69 -13.34 12.49
N SER A 188 9.01 -13.29 11.36
CA SER A 188 9.47 -12.56 10.18
C SER A 188 8.29 -11.81 9.57
N THR A 189 8.56 -10.62 9.06
CA THR A 189 7.62 -9.89 8.20
C THR A 189 7.99 -10.15 6.75
N GLN A 190 7.00 -10.16 5.85
CA GLN A 190 7.21 -10.40 4.42
C GLN A 190 7.91 -11.74 4.10
N ALA A 191 7.68 -12.76 4.95
CA ALA A 191 8.22 -14.10 4.77
C ALA A 191 7.59 -14.81 3.56
N THR A 192 8.39 -15.56 2.80
CA THR A 192 7.89 -16.48 1.77
C THR A 192 7.85 -17.91 2.30
N GLY A 193 7.11 -18.82 1.65
CA GLY A 193 7.09 -20.25 2.00
C GLY A 193 8.51 -20.83 2.00
N LYS A 194 9.32 -20.52 1.00
CA LYS A 194 10.71 -20.92 0.91
C LYS A 194 11.56 -20.40 2.09
N TRP A 195 11.37 -19.13 2.46
CA TRP A 195 12.07 -18.56 3.60
C TRP A 195 11.72 -19.29 4.92
N ILE A 196 10.44 -19.63 5.12
CA ILE A 196 9.94 -20.38 6.29
C ILE A 196 10.59 -21.76 6.33
N GLU A 197 10.66 -22.46 5.20
CA GLU A 197 11.28 -23.78 5.10
C GLU A 197 12.77 -23.71 5.41
N GLU A 198 13.52 -22.76 4.82
CA GLU A 198 14.97 -22.61 5.00
C GLU A 198 15.35 -22.21 6.45
N ASN A 199 14.52 -21.43 7.14
CA ASN A 199 14.86 -20.91 8.47
C ASN A 199 14.23 -21.68 9.64
N TRP A 200 13.03 -22.26 9.43
CA TRP A 200 12.29 -22.95 10.48
C TRP A 200 12.01 -24.42 10.18
N ASN A 201 12.46 -24.94 9.05
CA ASN A 201 12.29 -26.32 8.59
C ASN A 201 10.82 -26.77 8.57
N ILE A 202 9.92 -25.87 8.19
CA ILE A 202 8.47 -26.12 8.03
C ILE A 202 8.12 -25.93 6.56
N VAL A 203 7.65 -27.02 5.93
CA VAL A 203 7.24 -26.99 4.52
C VAL A 203 5.89 -26.31 4.39
N VAL A 204 5.85 -25.22 3.64
CA VAL A 204 4.61 -24.53 3.28
C VAL A 204 4.07 -25.11 1.97
N PRO A 205 2.78 -25.49 1.87
CA PRO A 205 2.22 -26.08 0.66
C PRO A 205 2.43 -25.24 -0.61
N GLU A 206 2.86 -25.86 -1.70
CA GLU A 206 3.24 -25.20 -2.97
C GLU A 206 2.12 -24.36 -3.62
N VAL A 207 0.85 -24.70 -3.37
CA VAL A 207 -0.31 -23.93 -3.88
C VAL A 207 -0.27 -22.47 -3.41
N LEU A 208 0.40 -22.21 -2.28
CA LEU A 208 0.62 -20.86 -1.76
C LEU A 208 1.79 -20.14 -2.45
N ASP A 209 2.66 -20.86 -3.13
CA ASP A 209 3.90 -20.35 -3.72
C ASP A 209 3.79 -20.13 -5.24
N SER A 210 2.76 -20.69 -5.92
CA SER A 210 2.77 -20.98 -7.35
C SER A 210 2.47 -19.82 -8.30
N ASN A 211 2.08 -18.63 -7.84
CA ASN A 211 1.53 -17.58 -8.72
C ASN A 211 2.40 -16.34 -8.96
N SER A 212 3.63 -16.28 -8.45
CA SER A 212 4.54 -15.19 -8.77
C SER A 212 5.99 -15.67 -8.90
N LYS A 213 6.77 -15.03 -9.76
CA LYS A 213 8.23 -15.22 -9.85
C LYS A 213 8.91 -14.79 -8.54
N GLY A 214 8.77 -15.58 -7.47
CA GLY A 214 9.33 -15.29 -6.14
C GLY A 214 8.49 -15.76 -4.97
N GLY A 215 7.36 -16.44 -5.22
CA GLY A 215 6.46 -16.95 -4.19
C GLY A 215 5.57 -15.86 -3.53
N ARG A 216 4.54 -16.31 -2.80
CA ARG A 216 3.69 -15.43 -2.00
C ARG A 216 4.48 -14.91 -0.80
N ARG A 217 4.37 -13.61 -0.54
CA ARG A 217 4.91 -12.98 0.68
C ARG A 217 3.78 -12.78 1.68
N TYR A 218 3.93 -13.36 2.85
CA TYR A 218 3.01 -13.18 3.96
C TYR A 218 3.37 -11.92 4.75
N ASP A 219 2.37 -11.16 5.19
CA ASP A 219 2.60 -9.93 5.97
C ASP A 219 3.30 -10.23 7.30
N GLY A 220 3.03 -11.39 7.89
CA GLY A 220 3.72 -11.90 9.07
C GLY A 220 3.77 -13.42 9.11
N ALA A 221 4.83 -13.95 9.72
CA ALA A 221 4.95 -15.34 10.12
C ALA A 221 5.56 -15.43 11.52
N VAL A 222 5.02 -16.30 12.37
CA VAL A 222 5.53 -16.52 13.73
C VAL A 222 5.76 -18.01 13.94
N PHE A 223 6.98 -18.37 14.32
CA PHE A 223 7.37 -19.72 14.71
C PHE A 223 7.34 -19.87 16.22
N ASN A 224 6.65 -20.89 16.69
CA ASN A 224 6.65 -21.28 18.10
C ASN A 224 7.52 -22.50 18.29
N LYS A 225 8.67 -22.33 18.96
CA LYS A 225 9.67 -23.39 19.23
C LYS A 225 9.16 -24.46 20.17
N GLU A 226 8.19 -24.15 21.05
CA GLU A 226 7.67 -25.11 22.03
C GLU A 226 6.85 -26.22 21.38
N ASN A 227 6.01 -25.85 20.38
CA ASN A 227 5.14 -26.84 19.71
C ASN A 227 5.51 -27.06 18.24
N GLY A 228 6.58 -26.43 17.74
CA GLY A 228 7.06 -26.58 16.36
C GLY A 228 6.08 -26.11 15.30
N SER A 229 5.19 -25.14 15.61
CA SER A 229 4.18 -24.64 14.67
C SER A 229 4.52 -23.26 14.13
N VAL A 230 4.12 -23.00 12.88
CA VAL A 230 4.16 -21.67 12.26
C VAL A 230 2.75 -21.10 12.18
N THR A 231 2.60 -19.84 12.56
CA THR A 231 1.38 -19.06 12.32
C THR A 231 1.63 -18.07 11.19
N ILE A 232 0.98 -18.27 10.05
CA ILE A 232 1.00 -17.34 8.91
C ILE A 232 -0.08 -16.29 9.15
N ILE A 233 0.28 -15.02 8.90
CA ILE A 233 -0.60 -13.88 9.16
C ILE A 233 -0.69 -13.03 7.90
N GLU A 234 -1.91 -12.76 7.47
CA GLU A 234 -2.24 -11.76 6.46
C GLU A 234 -3.00 -10.62 7.11
N THR A 235 -2.71 -9.38 6.69
CA THR A 235 -3.35 -8.22 7.29
C THR A 235 -3.83 -7.21 6.25
N ASN A 236 -4.99 -6.63 6.51
CA ASN A 236 -5.52 -5.55 5.67
C ASN A 236 -6.48 -4.64 6.44
N PHE A 237 -6.65 -3.43 5.90
CA PHE A 237 -7.58 -2.45 6.45
C PHE A 237 -8.36 -1.77 5.32
N TYR A 238 -9.68 -1.83 5.39
CA TYR A 238 -10.55 -1.26 4.36
C TYR A 238 -11.39 -0.10 4.91
N ASN A 239 -11.02 1.13 4.54
CA ASN A 239 -11.79 2.34 4.91
C ASN A 239 -13.11 2.47 4.16
N GLY A 240 -13.22 1.87 2.97
CA GLY A 240 -14.40 1.92 2.11
C GLY A 240 -14.65 0.60 1.40
N GLY A 241 -15.86 0.44 0.88
CA GLY A 241 -16.28 -0.74 0.12
C GLY A 241 -15.64 -0.82 -1.27
N GLY A 242 -15.94 -1.91 -1.96
CA GLY A 242 -15.52 -2.14 -3.35
C GLY A 242 -15.32 -3.62 -3.67
N SER A 243 -15.13 -3.94 -4.95
CA SER A 243 -14.94 -5.32 -5.43
C SER A 243 -13.69 -6.00 -4.85
N LYS A 244 -12.69 -5.24 -4.42
CA LYS A 244 -11.47 -5.77 -3.81
C LYS A 244 -11.76 -6.57 -2.53
N LEU A 245 -12.73 -6.17 -1.71
CA LEU A 245 -13.09 -6.88 -0.47
C LEU A 245 -13.61 -8.29 -0.78
N LYS A 246 -14.49 -8.41 -1.78
CA LYS A 246 -14.99 -9.70 -2.24
C LYS A 246 -13.87 -10.59 -2.78
N SER A 247 -12.97 -10.02 -3.58
CA SER A 247 -11.83 -10.75 -4.16
C SER A 247 -10.91 -11.30 -3.06
N VAL A 248 -10.55 -10.47 -2.06
CA VAL A 248 -9.66 -10.88 -0.96
C VAL A 248 -10.32 -11.92 -0.06
N ALA A 249 -11.60 -11.77 0.27
CA ALA A 249 -12.32 -12.77 1.06
C ALA A 249 -12.33 -14.14 0.35
N GLY A 250 -12.65 -14.17 -0.95
CA GLY A 250 -12.63 -15.39 -1.74
C GLY A 250 -11.23 -15.99 -1.88
N GLU A 251 -10.20 -15.16 -2.08
CA GLU A 251 -8.80 -15.58 -2.17
C GLU A 251 -8.36 -16.28 -0.88
N PHE A 252 -8.56 -15.65 0.29
CA PHE A 252 -8.10 -16.22 1.56
C PHE A 252 -8.91 -17.46 1.97
N SER A 253 -10.22 -17.50 1.67
CA SER A 253 -11.02 -18.70 1.87
C SER A 253 -10.49 -19.86 1.02
N SER A 254 -10.22 -19.62 -0.26
CA SER A 254 -9.67 -20.64 -1.16
C SER A 254 -8.30 -21.15 -0.68
N ILE A 255 -7.40 -20.24 -0.29
CA ILE A 255 -6.08 -20.59 0.25
C ILE A 255 -6.20 -21.45 1.50
N TYR A 256 -7.08 -21.06 2.43
CA TYR A 256 -7.28 -21.82 3.66
C TYR A 256 -7.81 -23.22 3.37
N GLU A 257 -8.85 -23.34 2.56
CA GLU A 257 -9.47 -24.64 2.22
C GLU A 257 -8.53 -25.57 1.49
N THR A 258 -7.81 -25.07 0.46
CA THR A 258 -7.01 -25.93 -0.41
C THR A 258 -5.63 -26.27 0.15
N SER A 259 -5.10 -25.46 1.08
CA SER A 259 -3.69 -25.57 1.44
C SER A 259 -3.40 -25.52 2.94
N LEU A 260 -4.12 -24.72 3.71
CA LEU A 260 -3.77 -24.48 5.10
C LEU A 260 -4.59 -25.29 6.11
N ARG A 261 -5.81 -25.68 5.76
CA ARG A 261 -6.67 -26.45 6.66
C ARG A 261 -5.99 -27.73 7.15
N ASP A 262 -5.42 -28.51 6.23
CA ASP A 262 -4.84 -29.81 6.48
C ASP A 262 -3.31 -29.80 6.60
N ALA A 263 -2.67 -28.65 6.43
CA ALA A 263 -1.22 -28.52 6.55
C ALA A 263 -0.76 -28.75 7.98
N ASP A 264 0.13 -29.72 8.20
CA ASP A 264 0.69 -29.99 9.52
C ASP A 264 1.47 -28.77 10.06
N ASN A 265 1.28 -28.48 11.34
CA ASN A 265 2.01 -27.44 12.07
C ASN A 265 1.92 -26.01 11.49
N ILE A 266 0.98 -25.76 10.56
CA ILE A 266 0.74 -24.40 10.03
C ILE A 266 -0.64 -23.92 10.49
N LYS A 267 -0.65 -22.75 11.12
CA LYS A 267 -1.86 -21.99 11.47
C LYS A 267 -1.97 -20.76 10.57
N PHE A 268 -3.18 -20.32 10.33
CA PHE A 268 -3.45 -19.09 9.57
C PHE A 268 -4.23 -18.11 10.44
N VAL A 269 -3.90 -16.84 10.36
CA VAL A 269 -4.67 -15.76 10.97
C VAL A 269 -4.89 -14.68 9.93
N TRP A 270 -6.14 -14.32 9.73
CA TRP A 270 -6.50 -13.17 8.93
C TRP A 270 -6.86 -11.99 9.83
N LEU A 271 -5.94 -11.03 9.97
CA LEU A 271 -6.13 -9.78 10.69
C LEU A 271 -6.75 -8.74 9.75
N SER A 272 -8.07 -8.60 9.77
CA SER A 272 -8.77 -7.66 8.90
C SER A 272 -9.56 -6.66 9.71
N ASP A 273 -9.64 -5.39 9.26
CA ASP A 273 -10.40 -4.37 9.94
C ASP A 273 -10.89 -3.27 8.98
N GLY A 274 -11.65 -2.32 9.51
CA GLY A 274 -12.14 -1.14 8.80
C GLY A 274 -13.62 -1.21 8.40
N LEU A 275 -14.28 -0.06 8.42
CA LEU A 275 -15.71 0.05 8.17
C LEU A 275 -16.14 -0.31 6.72
N GLY A 276 -15.19 -0.50 5.81
CA GLY A 276 -15.47 -1.01 4.46
C GLY A 276 -16.22 -2.34 4.46
N TRP A 277 -15.98 -3.20 5.46
CA TRP A 277 -16.66 -4.48 5.60
C TRP A 277 -18.17 -4.36 5.85
N LEU A 278 -18.66 -3.21 6.33
CA LEU A 278 -20.10 -2.96 6.47
C LEU A 278 -20.84 -2.98 5.12
N SER A 279 -20.13 -2.65 4.03
CA SER A 279 -20.64 -2.70 2.66
C SER A 279 -20.41 -4.05 1.96
N ALA A 280 -19.61 -4.94 2.55
CA ALA A 280 -19.23 -6.23 2.00
C ALA A 280 -19.47 -7.37 3.01
N LYS A 281 -20.60 -7.32 3.72
CA LYS A 281 -20.94 -8.27 4.79
C LYS A 281 -21.04 -9.71 4.31
N ASN A 282 -21.63 -9.97 3.14
CA ASN A 282 -21.81 -11.33 2.65
C ASN A 282 -20.48 -12.04 2.35
N PRO A 283 -19.55 -11.45 1.58
CA PRO A 283 -18.22 -12.06 1.37
C PRO A 283 -17.47 -12.34 2.69
N MET A 284 -17.57 -11.44 3.67
CA MET A 284 -16.93 -11.65 4.95
C MET A 284 -17.62 -12.77 5.76
N ARG A 285 -18.95 -12.86 5.72
CA ARG A 285 -19.69 -13.95 6.38
C ARG A 285 -19.30 -15.31 5.77
N GLU A 286 -19.27 -15.42 4.44
CA GLU A 286 -18.80 -16.62 3.74
C GLU A 286 -17.37 -17.01 4.14
N ALA A 287 -16.50 -16.03 4.38
CA ALA A 287 -15.15 -16.30 4.86
C ALA A 287 -15.14 -16.82 6.31
N PHE A 288 -16.05 -16.39 7.18
CA PHE A 288 -16.20 -16.93 8.53
C PHE A 288 -16.65 -18.40 8.55
N ASP A 289 -17.35 -18.86 7.51
CA ASP A 289 -17.74 -20.27 7.38
C ASP A 289 -16.54 -21.16 7.05
N VAL A 290 -15.43 -20.58 6.60
CA VAL A 290 -14.22 -21.29 6.13
C VAL A 290 -13.04 -21.10 7.09
N ILE A 291 -12.75 -19.84 7.48
CA ILE A 291 -11.55 -19.46 8.23
C ILE A 291 -11.91 -19.20 9.70
N PRO A 292 -11.52 -20.08 10.65
CA PRO A 292 -11.91 -19.95 12.05
C PRO A 292 -11.20 -18.81 12.79
N THR A 293 -10.12 -18.28 12.22
CA THR A 293 -9.17 -17.35 12.85
C THR A 293 -9.14 -15.99 12.14
N ILE A 294 -10.30 -15.49 11.76
CA ILE A 294 -10.46 -14.09 11.33
C ILE A 294 -10.57 -13.25 12.61
N ILE A 295 -9.70 -12.26 12.73
CA ILE A 295 -9.70 -11.31 13.85
C ILE A 295 -9.57 -9.88 13.35
N ASN A 296 -9.98 -8.91 14.17
CA ASN A 296 -9.78 -7.49 13.92
C ASN A 296 -8.81 -6.86 14.93
N LEU A 297 -8.55 -5.55 14.81
CA LEU A 297 -7.63 -4.84 15.69
C LEU A 297 -8.12 -4.79 17.15
N HIS A 298 -9.42 -4.84 17.39
CA HIS A 298 -9.96 -4.92 18.75
C HIS A 298 -9.57 -6.25 19.40
N MET A 299 -9.79 -7.37 18.68
CA MET A 299 -9.40 -8.70 19.12
C MET A 299 -7.88 -8.85 19.26
N LEU A 300 -7.12 -8.23 18.36
CA LEU A 300 -5.65 -8.15 18.48
C LEU A 300 -5.22 -7.49 19.79
N LYS A 301 -5.84 -6.34 20.14
CA LYS A 301 -5.62 -5.62 21.39
C LYS A 301 -5.96 -6.49 22.62
N ASP A 302 -7.00 -7.31 22.53
CA ASP A 302 -7.47 -8.20 23.60
C ASP A 302 -6.65 -9.52 23.68
N GLY A 303 -5.57 -9.64 22.86
CA GLY A 303 -4.58 -10.72 22.95
C GLY A 303 -4.96 -12.00 22.20
N TYR A 304 -5.96 -11.98 21.32
CA TYR A 304 -6.37 -13.15 20.55
C TYR A 304 -5.22 -13.75 19.72
N MET A 305 -4.48 -12.90 19.02
CA MET A 305 -3.33 -13.32 18.21
C MET A 305 -2.29 -14.09 19.05
N LYS A 306 -1.95 -13.58 20.25
CA LYS A 306 -1.03 -14.24 21.18
C LYS A 306 -1.51 -15.65 21.53
N LYS A 307 -2.77 -15.77 21.93
CA LYS A 307 -3.34 -17.07 22.31
C LYS A 307 -3.41 -18.05 21.13
N ILE A 308 -3.75 -17.58 19.93
CA ILE A 308 -3.75 -18.42 18.71
C ILE A 308 -2.33 -18.91 18.40
N ILE A 309 -1.30 -18.07 18.54
CA ILE A 309 0.10 -18.45 18.32
C ILE A 309 0.54 -19.51 19.33
N GLU A 310 0.15 -19.38 20.61
CA GLU A 310 0.51 -20.30 21.68
C GLU A 310 -0.28 -21.63 21.62
N MET A 311 -1.49 -21.63 21.06
CA MET A 311 -2.37 -22.80 20.99
C MET A 311 -1.89 -23.82 19.96
N ASP A 312 -2.01 -25.10 20.26
CA ASP A 312 -1.77 -26.16 19.28
C ASP A 312 -2.83 -26.14 18.16
N LYS A 313 -2.41 -26.49 16.94
CA LYS A 313 -3.32 -26.50 15.80
C LYS A 313 -4.50 -27.45 15.98
N LYS A 314 -4.28 -28.60 16.60
CA LYS A 314 -5.36 -29.59 16.89
C LYS A 314 -6.46 -28.99 17.76
N ASN A 315 -6.09 -28.21 18.76
CA ASN A 315 -7.07 -27.53 19.62
C ASN A 315 -7.86 -26.47 18.86
N LEU A 316 -7.22 -25.72 17.95
CA LEU A 316 -7.91 -24.78 17.06
C LEU A 316 -8.93 -25.47 16.14
N GLN A 317 -8.59 -26.67 15.63
CA GLN A 317 -9.47 -27.43 14.74
C GLN A 317 -10.67 -28.04 15.45
N GLN A 318 -10.55 -28.41 16.73
CA GLN A 318 -11.70 -28.90 17.53
C GLN A 318 -12.83 -27.87 17.58
N PHE A 319 -12.50 -26.58 17.76
CA PHE A 319 -13.50 -25.50 17.74
C PHE A 319 -14.17 -25.26 16.37
N SER A 320 -13.61 -25.78 15.28
CA SER A 320 -14.18 -25.64 13.93
C SER A 320 -15.05 -26.82 13.52
N LEU A 321 -14.95 -27.95 14.20
CA LEU A 321 -15.72 -29.18 13.87
C LEU A 321 -17.04 -29.28 14.65
N ASP A 322 -17.18 -28.56 15.75
CA ASP A 322 -18.34 -28.58 16.63
C ASP A 322 -19.37 -27.47 16.29
N ASN A 323 -19.14 -26.66 15.24
CA ASN A 323 -19.99 -25.57 14.76
C ASN A 323 -20.35 -25.73 13.29
#